data_bfa5e376c7b108e2a7adbdf1cc8226d8
#
_entry.id   bfa5e376c7b108e2a7adbdf1cc8226d8
#
_cell.length_a   1.000
_cell.length_b   1.000
_cell.length_c   1.000
_cell.angle_alpha   90.00
_cell.angle_beta   90.00
_cell.angle_gamma   90.00
#
_symmetry.space_group_name_H-M   'P 1'
#
loop_
_entity.id
_entity.type
_entity.pdbx_description
1 polymer ?
#
loop_
_entity_poly.entity_id
_entity_poly.type
_entity_poly.pdbx_seq_one_letter_code
_entity_poly.pdbx_strand_id
1 'polypeptide(L)'
;DTDRSRGLGDVYKRQPSDFELELTWLRDHPQTYDIGEEEFHLAFRADDFAAAHALHSEMGCICFENDAMGIYFIQDPDGYWLEIVPTR
;
A
#
# COMPACT_ATOMS: atom_id res chain seq x y z
N ASP A 1 2.07 -4.06 21.34
CA ASP A 1 2.50 -2.96 22.14
C ASP A 1 2.11 -1.65 21.48
N THR A 2 2.48 -0.56 22.12
CA THR A 2 1.92 0.74 21.75
C THR A 2 2.48 1.30 20.46
N ASP A 3 3.54 0.73 19.95
CA ASP A 3 4.17 1.26 18.75
C ASP A 3 3.56 0.70 17.47
N ARG A 4 2.57 -0.15 17.59
CA ARG A 4 1.96 -0.73 16.42
C ARG A 4 0.78 0.09 15.94
N SER A 5 0.46 -0.05 14.67
CA SER A 5 -0.57 0.74 14.01
C SER A 5 -1.95 0.14 14.24
N ARG A 6 -2.49 0.34 15.40
CA ARG A 6 -3.75 -0.28 15.75
C ARG A 6 -4.93 0.18 14.94
N GLY A 7 -4.96 1.46 14.62
CA GLY A 7 -6.06 1.99 13.83
C GLY A 7 -6.19 1.32 12.49
N LEU A 8 -5.06 1.04 11.86
CA LEU A 8 -5.09 0.37 10.56
C LEU A 8 -5.59 -1.05 10.68
N GLY A 9 -5.25 -1.73 11.78
CA GLY A 9 -5.77 -3.05 12.00
C GLY A 9 -7.28 -3.05 12.07
N ASP A 10 -7.87 -2.07 12.74
CA ASP A 10 -9.30 -1.97 12.82
C ASP A 10 -9.94 -1.74 11.47
N VAL A 11 -9.32 -0.92 10.63
CA VAL A 11 -9.83 -0.69 9.29
C VAL A 11 -9.87 -1.97 8.49
N TYR A 12 -8.80 -2.74 8.54
CA TYR A 12 -8.76 -3.98 7.77
C TYR A 12 -9.72 -5.02 8.28
N LYS A 13 -10.00 -5.03 9.56
CA LYS A 13 -10.91 -6.02 10.11
C LYS A 13 -12.33 -5.84 9.61
N ARG A 14 -12.66 -4.71 9.03
CA ARG A 14 -13.98 -4.52 8.44
C ARG A 14 -14.11 -5.15 7.07
N GLN A 15 -13.00 -5.58 6.48
CA GLN A 15 -13.03 -6.25 5.20
C GLN A 15 -13.42 -7.71 5.37
N PRO A 16 -14.23 -8.26 4.47
CA PRO A 16 -14.60 -9.68 4.54
C PRO A 16 -13.47 -10.56 4.01
N SER A 17 -12.37 -10.60 4.74
CA SER A 17 -11.17 -11.28 4.30
C SER A 17 -10.36 -11.70 5.51
N ASP A 18 -9.69 -12.84 5.38
CA ASP A 18 -8.77 -13.30 6.42
C ASP A 18 -7.41 -12.64 6.33
N PHE A 19 -7.18 -11.91 5.26
CA PHE A 19 -5.89 -11.23 5.07
C PHE A 19 -5.79 -10.01 5.97
N GLU A 20 -4.65 -9.87 6.64
CA GLU A 20 -4.36 -8.73 7.48
C GLU A 20 -2.99 -8.19 7.14
N LEU A 21 -2.89 -6.88 7.10
CA LEU A 21 -1.62 -6.21 6.92
C LEU A 21 -1.24 -5.54 8.23
N GLU A 22 -0.10 -5.92 8.77
CA GLU A 22 0.39 -5.33 10.01
C GLU A 22 1.45 -4.30 9.68
N LEU A 23 1.25 -3.07 10.14
CA LEU A 23 2.24 -2.01 10.02
C LEU A 23 2.88 -1.80 11.38
N THR A 24 4.20 -1.76 11.39
CA THR A 24 4.95 -1.65 12.64
C THR A 24 5.83 -0.40 12.59
N TRP A 25 5.72 0.42 13.59
CA TRP A 25 6.59 1.57 13.76
C TRP A 25 7.52 1.30 14.93
N LEU A 26 8.82 1.50 14.71
CA LEU A 26 9.82 1.25 15.75
C LEU A 26 10.35 2.58 16.26
N ARG A 27 10.12 2.85 17.54
CA ARG A 27 10.46 4.13 18.16
C ARG A 27 11.94 4.45 18.04
N ASP A 28 12.79 3.44 18.18
CA ASP A 28 14.22 3.64 18.25
C ASP A 28 14.92 3.38 16.92
N HIS A 29 14.21 3.60 15.81
CA HIS A 29 14.74 3.37 14.47
C HIS A 29 14.58 4.62 13.63
N PRO A 30 15.42 5.63 13.84
CA PRO A 30 15.25 6.92 13.12
C PRO A 30 15.71 6.88 11.67
N GLN A 31 16.55 5.93 11.30
CA GLN A 31 17.08 5.88 9.94
C GLN A 31 16.06 5.25 8.99
N THR A 32 16.23 5.51 7.70
CA THR A 32 15.39 4.89 6.69
C THR A 32 15.70 3.39 6.63
N TYR A 33 14.73 2.63 6.14
CA TYR A 33 14.90 1.20 5.99
C TYR A 33 15.55 0.87 4.67
N ASP A 34 16.39 -0.16 4.69
CA ASP A 34 17.02 -0.66 3.48
C ASP A 34 16.07 -1.65 2.83
N ILE A 35 15.41 -1.23 1.75
CA ILE A 35 14.43 -2.06 1.08
C ILE A 35 15.02 -2.85 -0.09
N GLY A 36 16.35 -2.82 -0.21
CA GLY A 36 17.03 -3.57 -1.27
C GLY A 36 16.62 -3.08 -2.64
N GLU A 37 16.42 -3.99 -3.55
CA GLU A 37 15.98 -3.65 -4.90
C GLU A 37 14.49 -3.82 -5.07
N GLU A 38 13.75 -3.99 -3.97
CA GLU A 38 12.31 -4.22 -3.99
C GLU A 38 11.95 -5.41 -4.85
N GLU A 39 12.52 -6.53 -4.51
CA GLU A 39 12.34 -7.75 -5.31
C GLU A 39 10.90 -8.25 -5.26
N PHE A 40 10.13 -7.82 -4.28
CA PHE A 40 8.72 -8.22 -4.20
C PHE A 40 7.89 -7.04 -3.74
N HIS A 41 6.60 -7.14 -3.97
CA HIS A 41 5.67 -6.10 -3.54
C HIS A 41 4.31 -6.74 -3.28
N LEU A 42 3.46 -5.99 -2.59
CA LEU A 42 2.07 -6.37 -2.38
C LEU A 42 1.22 -5.80 -3.50
N ALA A 43 0.18 -6.53 -3.86
CA ALA A 43 -0.79 -6.06 -4.83
C ALA A 43 -2.16 -6.02 -4.17
N PHE A 44 -2.90 -4.95 -4.42
CA PHE A 44 -4.23 -4.75 -3.85
C PHE A 44 -5.24 -4.60 -4.98
N ARG A 45 -6.34 -5.33 -4.88
CA ARG A 45 -7.45 -5.15 -5.81
C ARG A 45 -8.32 -4.00 -5.37
N ALA A 46 -8.66 -3.14 -6.31
CA ALA A 46 -9.55 -2.04 -6.05
C ALA A 46 -10.87 -2.32 -6.73
N ASP A 47 -11.95 -2.35 -5.94
CA ASP A 47 -13.27 -2.60 -6.51
C ASP A 47 -13.67 -1.50 -7.49
N ASP A 48 -13.35 -0.27 -7.15
CA ASP A 48 -13.57 0.87 -8.04
C ASP A 48 -12.21 1.41 -8.43
N PHE A 49 -11.66 0.84 -9.48
CA PHE A 49 -10.30 1.15 -9.91
C PHE A 49 -10.14 2.62 -10.28
N ALA A 50 -11.14 3.18 -10.98
CA ALA A 50 -11.06 4.58 -11.38
C ALA A 50 -11.07 5.51 -10.17
N ALA A 51 -11.90 5.22 -9.19
CA ALA A 51 -11.95 6.03 -7.98
C ALA A 51 -10.65 5.92 -7.19
N ALA A 52 -10.08 4.72 -7.12
CA ALA A 52 -8.81 4.52 -6.44
C ALA A 52 -7.71 5.32 -7.13
N HIS A 53 -7.67 5.30 -8.45
CA HIS A 53 -6.67 6.04 -9.21
C HIS A 53 -6.80 7.54 -8.96
N ALA A 54 -8.03 8.04 -8.97
CA ALA A 54 -8.26 9.46 -8.72
C ALA A 54 -7.79 9.86 -7.32
N LEU A 55 -8.08 9.03 -6.34
CA LEU A 55 -7.65 9.29 -4.97
C LEU A 55 -6.13 9.30 -4.86
N HIS A 56 -5.49 8.29 -5.42
CA HIS A 56 -4.04 8.19 -5.33
C HIS A 56 -3.34 9.30 -6.12
N SER A 57 -3.95 9.74 -7.22
CA SER A 57 -3.43 10.90 -7.94
C SER A 57 -3.49 12.15 -7.08
N GLU A 58 -4.61 12.34 -6.39
CA GLU A 58 -4.77 13.49 -5.51
C GLU A 58 -3.78 13.45 -4.36
N MET A 59 -3.52 12.25 -3.83
CA MET A 59 -2.55 12.08 -2.76
C MET A 59 -1.11 12.28 -3.23
N GLY A 60 -0.89 12.22 -4.54
CA GLY A 60 0.45 12.38 -5.09
C GLY A 60 1.36 11.20 -4.85
N CYS A 61 0.82 10.00 -4.68
CA CYS A 61 1.62 8.84 -4.33
C CYS A 61 1.81 7.85 -5.48
N ILE A 62 1.26 8.12 -6.67
CA ILE A 62 1.46 7.23 -7.81
C ILE A 62 2.89 7.39 -8.31
N CYS A 63 3.62 6.28 -8.39
CA CYS A 63 5.01 6.31 -8.81
C CYS A 63 5.26 5.65 -10.16
N PHE A 64 4.31 4.86 -10.65
CA PHE A 64 4.47 4.22 -11.95
C PHE A 64 3.10 3.79 -12.46
N GLU A 65 2.87 3.95 -13.76
CA GLU A 65 1.63 3.51 -14.39
C GLU A 65 1.97 2.62 -15.56
N ASN A 66 1.24 1.51 -15.67
CA ASN A 66 1.41 0.58 -16.78
C ASN A 66 0.07 0.44 -17.48
N ASP A 67 -0.16 1.32 -18.45
CA ASP A 67 -1.45 1.37 -19.14
C ASP A 67 -1.72 0.10 -19.93
N ALA A 68 -0.67 -0.51 -20.46
CA ALA A 68 -0.85 -1.73 -21.26
C ALA A 68 -1.43 -2.86 -20.42
N MET A 69 -1.04 -2.94 -19.15
CA MET A 69 -1.56 -3.97 -18.26
C MET A 69 -2.76 -3.49 -17.45
N GLY A 70 -3.05 -2.18 -17.46
CA GLY A 70 -4.16 -1.65 -16.71
C GLY A 70 -3.94 -1.65 -15.22
N ILE A 71 -2.71 -1.36 -14.79
CA ILE A 71 -2.36 -1.32 -13.38
C ILE A 71 -1.49 -0.10 -13.11
N TYR A 72 -1.32 0.21 -11.84
CA TYR A 72 -0.37 1.25 -11.46
C TYR A 72 0.20 0.92 -10.07
N PHE A 73 1.26 1.62 -9.73
CA PHE A 73 1.92 1.46 -8.44
C PHE A 73 1.87 2.76 -7.67
N ILE A 74 1.69 2.63 -6.37
CA ILE A 74 1.84 3.75 -5.46
C ILE A 74 3.04 3.46 -4.56
N GLN A 75 3.55 4.52 -3.94
CA GLN A 75 4.70 4.41 -3.07
C GLN A 75 4.31 4.86 -1.68
N ASP A 76 4.62 4.05 -0.67
CA ASP A 76 4.32 4.43 0.70
C ASP A 76 5.41 5.39 1.21
N PRO A 77 5.24 5.96 2.41
CA PRO A 77 6.21 6.93 2.91
C PRO A 77 7.63 6.39 3.08
N ASP A 78 7.78 5.08 3.19
CA ASP A 78 9.09 4.46 3.33
C ASP A 78 9.72 4.05 2.01
N GLY A 79 9.00 4.27 0.90
CA GLY A 79 9.53 3.96 -0.42
C GLY A 79 9.09 2.63 -0.99
N TYR A 80 8.30 1.85 -0.26
CA TYR A 80 7.82 0.58 -0.77
C TYR A 80 6.76 0.80 -1.85
N TRP A 81 6.85 0.00 -2.91
CA TRP A 81 5.89 0.07 -4.01
C TRP A 81 4.75 -0.90 -3.73
N LEU A 82 3.54 -0.43 -3.97
CA LEU A 82 2.33 -1.23 -3.83
C LEU A 82 1.59 -1.19 -5.15
N GLU A 83 1.23 -2.36 -5.64
CA GLU A 83 0.57 -2.46 -6.95
C GLU A 83 -0.94 -2.39 -6.77
N ILE A 84 -1.60 -1.61 -7.59
CA ILE A 84 -3.06 -1.47 -7.56
C ILE A 84 -3.60 -2.10 -8.84
N VAL A 85 -4.47 -3.09 -8.66
CA VAL A 85 -5.01 -3.83 -9.79
C VAL A 85 -6.53 -3.80 -9.73
N PRO A 86 -7.19 -3.88 -10.88
CA PRO A 86 -8.65 -3.90 -10.88
C PRO A 86 -9.16 -5.29 -10.52
N THR A 87 -10.40 -5.35 -10.05
CA THR A 87 -11.08 -6.62 -9.90
C THR A 87 -11.51 -7.13 -11.27
N ARG A 88 -11.66 -8.43 -11.37
CA ARG A 88 -12.06 -9.05 -12.62
C ARG A 88 -13.48 -9.51 -12.61
#